data_6444079dfebd201990c705b9ce5f635c
#
_entry.id   6444079dfebd201990c705b9ce5f635c
#
_cell.length_a   1.000
_cell.length_b   1.000
_cell.length_c   1.000
_cell.angle_alpha   90.00
_cell.angle_beta   90.00
_cell.angle_gamma   90.00
#
_symmetry.space_group_name_H-M   'P 1'
#
loop_
_entity.id
_entity.type
_entity.pdbx_description
1 polymer ?
#
loop_
_entity_poly.entity_id
_entity_poly.type
_entity_poly.pdbx_seq_one_letter_code
_entity_poly.pdbx_strand_id
1 'polypeptide(L)'
;VNTLELPAAAGRAGDRLLRERSDRLMLGLMLFYSLVLLVCIALPMSTLLQRSVLDASGDWVGLANYRKYVESGAFLGSLRNSVWVATATCLLVIPTAFAYAWALSRSCMMGKGFFKAAVYVPLLIPGILKAIALIYLFGNQGLLNSWMLGGSIYGSVGVVVASVMWTFPHAVLIILISLLNSDRRLYQAAEILQAGRWRSFWHVTWPACRYGVITAALSVFVMVFTDFGIAKVIGGNYNLLATDIYKEVVGLQNFEMGAVISVVLLLPAVVVFALERYVAG
;
A
#
# COMPACT_ATOMS: atom_id res chain seq x y z
N VAL A 1 25.35 61.49 27.49
CA VAL A 1 24.26 60.50 27.65
C VAL A 1 24.86 59.19 27.28
N ASN A 2 25.28 58.40 28.31
CA ASN A 2 25.83 57.06 28.12
C ASN A 2 24.69 56.10 27.83
N THR A 3 24.60 55.58 26.63
CA THR A 3 23.77 54.41 26.29
C THR A 3 24.55 53.17 26.72
N LEU A 4 24.08 52.53 27.80
CA LEU A 4 24.53 51.21 28.22
C LEU A 4 24.21 50.19 27.13
N GLU A 5 25.22 49.81 26.33
CA GLU A 5 25.17 48.64 25.50
C GLU A 5 25.16 47.39 26.39
N LEU A 6 24.00 46.80 26.56
CA LEU A 6 23.87 45.46 27.17
C LEU A 6 24.63 44.46 26.30
N PRO A 7 25.44 43.56 26.88
CA PRO A 7 26.32 42.69 26.14
C PRO A 7 25.50 41.64 25.36
N ALA A 8 25.51 41.72 24.03
CA ALA A 8 24.90 40.80 23.11
C ALA A 8 25.37 39.31 23.28
N ALA A 9 26.34 39.10 24.17
CA ALA A 9 26.84 37.75 24.51
C ALA A 9 25.95 36.97 25.48
N ALA A 10 25.25 37.66 26.38
CA ALA A 10 24.38 37.00 27.38
C ALA A 10 23.10 36.42 26.74
N GLY A 11 22.54 37.09 25.74
CA GLY A 11 21.40 36.57 24.98
C GLY A 11 21.72 35.30 24.19
N ARG A 12 22.89 35.24 23.54
CA ARG A 12 23.32 34.07 22.77
C ARG A 12 23.63 32.84 23.62
N ALA A 13 24.09 33.02 24.86
CA ALA A 13 24.33 31.92 25.80
C ALA A 13 23.00 31.34 26.33
N GLY A 14 22.03 32.22 26.65
CA GLY A 14 20.68 31.81 27.04
C GLY A 14 19.95 31.02 25.95
N ASP A 15 20.01 31.53 24.71
CA ASP A 15 19.41 30.86 23.54
C ASP A 15 20.04 29.47 23.24
N ARG A 16 21.37 29.34 23.46
CA ARG A 16 22.05 28.05 23.31
C ARG A 16 21.60 27.06 24.38
N LEU A 17 21.52 27.48 25.65
CA LEU A 17 21.06 26.58 26.73
C LEU A 17 19.60 26.16 26.59
N LEU A 18 18.73 27.07 26.15
CA LEU A 18 17.33 26.73 25.83
C LEU A 18 17.23 25.76 24.66
N ARG A 19 18.04 25.97 23.66
CA ARG A 19 18.11 25.07 22.47
C ARG A 19 18.63 23.70 22.87
N GLU A 20 19.69 23.59 23.66
CA GLU A 20 20.20 22.31 24.17
C GLU A 20 19.19 21.55 25.03
N ARG A 21 18.42 22.25 25.87
CA ARG A 21 17.35 21.65 26.69
C ARG A 21 16.20 21.15 25.81
N SER A 22 15.78 21.94 24.82
CA SER A 22 14.76 21.58 23.85
C SER A 22 15.20 20.36 23.04
N ASP A 23 16.45 20.34 22.56
CA ASP A 23 16.99 19.24 21.77
C ASP A 23 17.07 17.94 22.58
N ARG A 24 17.45 18.00 23.88
CA ARG A 24 17.45 16.81 24.76
C ARG A 24 16.03 16.31 25.05
N LEU A 25 15.06 17.20 25.25
CA LEU A 25 13.66 16.84 25.43
C LEU A 25 13.10 16.19 24.15
N MET A 26 13.37 16.78 22.98
CA MET A 26 12.97 16.21 21.70
C MET A 26 13.60 14.84 21.47
N LEU A 27 14.89 14.68 21.75
CA LEU A 27 15.56 13.38 21.68
C LEU A 27 14.93 12.36 22.63
N GLY A 28 14.67 12.75 23.88
CA GLY A 28 14.00 11.89 24.87
C GLY A 28 12.60 11.45 24.41
N LEU A 29 11.81 12.37 23.88
CA LEU A 29 10.49 12.06 23.32
C LEU A 29 10.60 11.13 22.08
N MET A 30 11.52 11.40 21.18
CA MET A 30 11.75 10.55 20.02
C MET A 30 12.15 9.13 20.41
N LEU A 31 13.08 8.99 21.37
CA LEU A 31 13.50 7.68 21.88
C LEU A 31 12.35 6.96 22.59
N PHE A 32 11.57 7.67 23.41
CA PHE A 32 10.40 7.10 24.08
C PHE A 32 9.37 6.59 23.07
N TYR A 33 8.97 7.42 22.08
CA TYR A 33 8.02 6.98 21.05
C TYR A 33 8.57 5.87 20.20
N SER A 34 9.86 5.90 19.84
CA SER A 34 10.50 4.81 19.09
C SER A 34 10.50 3.50 19.86
N LEU A 35 10.75 3.56 21.17
CA LEU A 35 10.71 2.38 22.05
C LEU A 35 9.28 1.84 22.17
N VAL A 36 8.30 2.70 22.39
CA VAL A 36 6.88 2.30 22.45
C VAL A 36 6.46 1.65 21.15
N LEU A 37 6.76 2.24 20.00
CA LEU A 37 6.45 1.66 18.69
C LEU A 37 7.15 0.30 18.49
N LEU A 38 8.43 0.21 18.86
CA LEU A 38 9.18 -1.05 18.75
C LEU A 38 8.52 -2.14 19.59
N VAL A 39 8.16 -1.86 20.84
CA VAL A 39 7.50 -2.81 21.75
C VAL A 39 6.12 -3.19 21.21
N CYS A 40 5.30 -2.21 20.80
CA CYS A 40 3.97 -2.46 20.26
C CYS A 40 3.97 -3.30 18.97
N ILE A 41 5.04 -3.25 18.18
CA ILE A 41 5.18 -4.06 16.96
C ILE A 41 5.88 -5.39 17.28
N ALA A 42 6.98 -5.37 18.02
CA ALA A 42 7.80 -6.54 18.26
C ALA A 42 7.07 -7.61 19.11
N LEU A 43 6.29 -7.20 20.12
CA LEU A 43 5.55 -8.16 20.95
C LEU A 43 4.51 -8.98 20.16
N PRO A 44 3.55 -8.36 19.42
CA PRO A 44 2.61 -9.14 18.62
C PRO A 44 3.30 -9.99 17.55
N MET A 45 4.34 -9.46 16.90
CA MET A 45 5.09 -10.21 15.89
C MET A 45 5.82 -11.40 16.48
N SER A 46 6.46 -11.25 17.65
CA SER A 46 7.14 -12.36 18.33
C SER A 46 6.15 -13.44 18.78
N THR A 47 5.00 -13.07 19.33
CA THR A 47 3.96 -14.04 19.71
C THR A 47 3.40 -14.78 18.51
N LEU A 48 3.19 -14.09 17.39
CA LEU A 48 2.75 -14.69 16.14
C LEU A 48 3.79 -15.69 15.60
N LEU A 49 5.07 -15.32 15.58
CA LEU A 49 6.15 -16.21 15.18
C LEU A 49 6.29 -17.43 16.11
N GLN A 50 6.17 -17.22 17.44
CA GLN A 50 6.19 -18.32 18.40
C GLN A 50 5.02 -19.28 18.17
N ARG A 51 3.79 -18.78 18.06
CA ARG A 51 2.61 -19.60 17.81
C ARG A 51 2.69 -20.39 16.51
N SER A 52 3.33 -19.89 15.48
CA SER A 52 3.48 -20.61 14.21
C SER A 52 4.33 -21.88 14.30
N VAL A 53 5.20 -21.98 15.31
CA VAL A 53 6.11 -23.13 15.53
C VAL A 53 5.77 -23.97 16.77
N LEU A 54 4.70 -23.63 17.48
CA LEU A 54 4.16 -24.37 18.62
C LEU A 54 2.85 -25.10 18.20
N ASP A 55 2.52 -26.19 18.90
CA ASP A 55 1.22 -26.81 18.78
C ASP A 55 0.21 -26.26 19.81
N ALA A 56 -1.02 -26.79 19.82
CA ALA A 56 -2.08 -26.35 20.72
C ALA A 56 -1.76 -26.62 22.22
N SER A 57 -0.87 -27.57 22.54
CA SER A 57 -0.36 -27.81 23.89
C SER A 57 0.77 -26.89 24.31
N GLY A 58 1.34 -26.15 23.37
CA GLY A 58 2.47 -25.25 23.61
C GLY A 58 3.83 -25.92 23.40
N ASP A 59 3.85 -27.13 22.87
CA ASP A 59 5.08 -27.88 22.58
C ASP A 59 5.70 -27.41 21.27
N TRP A 60 7.02 -27.44 21.19
CA TRP A 60 7.76 -27.03 20.00
C TRP A 60 7.67 -28.09 18.90
N VAL A 61 7.00 -27.76 17.80
CA VAL A 61 6.84 -28.64 16.62
C VAL A 61 7.61 -28.15 15.38
N GLY A 62 8.33 -27.05 15.49
CA GLY A 62 9.14 -26.50 14.40
C GLY A 62 8.29 -26.15 13.18
N LEU A 63 8.65 -26.68 12.00
CA LEU A 63 7.95 -26.40 10.75
C LEU A 63 6.78 -27.35 10.44
N ALA A 64 6.36 -28.22 11.38
CA ALA A 64 5.29 -29.19 11.13
C ALA A 64 3.95 -28.50 10.78
N ASN A 65 3.63 -27.36 11.42
CA ASN A 65 2.42 -26.61 11.10
C ASN A 65 2.45 -26.03 9.67
N TYR A 66 3.59 -25.58 9.19
CA TYR A 66 3.76 -25.11 7.82
C TYR A 66 3.57 -26.23 6.81
N ARG A 67 4.15 -27.39 7.08
CA ARG A 67 3.98 -28.59 6.25
C ARG A 67 2.50 -29.01 6.21
N LYS A 68 1.82 -29.05 7.34
CA LYS A 68 0.40 -29.36 7.44
C LYS A 68 -0.47 -28.41 6.60
N TYR A 69 -0.14 -27.10 6.61
CA TYR A 69 -0.86 -26.12 5.79
C TYR A 69 -0.63 -26.33 4.29
N VAL A 70 0.60 -26.58 3.88
CA VAL A 70 0.92 -26.88 2.47
C VAL A 70 0.24 -28.15 1.99
N GLU A 71 0.22 -29.20 2.80
CA GLU A 71 -0.41 -30.50 2.49
C GLU A 71 -1.94 -30.44 2.51
N SER A 72 -2.56 -29.44 3.14
CA SER A 72 -4.03 -29.31 3.21
C SER A 72 -4.70 -29.04 1.86
N GLY A 73 -3.93 -28.70 0.81
CA GLY A 73 -4.44 -28.31 -0.50
C GLY A 73 -5.09 -26.91 -0.56
N ALA A 74 -5.49 -26.35 0.58
CA ALA A 74 -6.07 -24.99 0.64
C ALA A 74 -5.03 -23.92 0.31
N PHE A 75 -3.79 -24.10 0.76
CA PHE A 75 -2.69 -23.15 0.56
C PHE A 75 -2.47 -22.75 -0.90
N LEU A 76 -2.26 -23.73 -1.78
CA LEU A 76 -1.98 -23.45 -3.20
C LEU A 76 -3.16 -22.76 -3.89
N GLY A 77 -4.39 -23.12 -3.52
CA GLY A 77 -5.59 -22.46 -4.04
C GLY A 77 -5.66 -20.99 -3.64
N SER A 78 -5.54 -20.70 -2.34
CA SER A 78 -5.62 -19.35 -1.80
C SER A 78 -4.43 -18.49 -2.22
N LEU A 79 -3.22 -19.07 -2.29
CA LEU A 79 -2.02 -18.38 -2.79
C LEU A 79 -2.20 -17.97 -4.26
N ARG A 80 -2.57 -18.91 -5.12
CA ARG A 80 -2.83 -18.63 -6.53
C ARG A 80 -3.89 -17.55 -6.72
N ASN A 81 -4.96 -17.63 -5.98
CA ASN A 81 -6.05 -16.66 -6.03
C ASN A 81 -5.58 -15.27 -5.58
N SER A 82 -4.81 -15.19 -4.47
CA SER A 82 -4.26 -13.92 -3.98
C SER A 82 -3.28 -13.29 -4.97
N VAL A 83 -2.37 -14.09 -5.54
CA VAL A 83 -1.44 -13.62 -6.59
C VAL A 83 -2.20 -13.16 -7.83
N TRP A 84 -3.21 -13.91 -8.27
CA TRP A 84 -4.05 -13.56 -9.41
C TRP A 84 -4.75 -12.21 -9.22
N VAL A 85 -5.45 -12.03 -8.10
CA VAL A 85 -6.17 -10.78 -7.80
C VAL A 85 -5.21 -9.60 -7.71
N ALA A 86 -4.08 -9.75 -7.01
CA ALA A 86 -3.09 -8.69 -6.88
C ALA A 86 -2.49 -8.31 -8.24
N THR A 87 -2.11 -9.31 -9.06
CA THR A 87 -1.54 -9.08 -10.39
C THR A 87 -2.56 -8.46 -11.34
N ALA A 88 -3.79 -8.98 -11.39
CA ALA A 88 -4.85 -8.44 -12.24
C ALA A 88 -5.17 -6.99 -11.87
N THR A 89 -5.23 -6.67 -10.57
CA THR A 89 -5.42 -5.30 -10.09
C THR A 89 -4.27 -4.39 -10.52
N CYS A 90 -3.00 -4.82 -10.37
CA CYS A 90 -1.84 -4.06 -10.83
C CYS A 90 -1.89 -3.78 -12.33
N LEU A 91 -2.22 -4.77 -13.14
CA LEU A 91 -2.30 -4.63 -14.60
C LEU A 91 -3.38 -3.62 -15.03
N LEU A 92 -4.45 -3.47 -14.27
CA LEU A 92 -5.49 -2.48 -14.53
C LEU A 92 -5.14 -1.10 -13.96
N VAL A 93 -4.66 -1.06 -12.72
CA VAL A 93 -4.42 0.19 -11.98
C VAL A 93 -3.21 0.94 -12.52
N ILE A 94 -2.08 0.27 -12.76
CA ILE A 94 -0.84 0.98 -13.07
C ILE A 94 -0.91 1.73 -14.40
N PRO A 95 -1.35 1.14 -15.53
CA PRO A 95 -1.48 1.88 -16.78
C PRO A 95 -2.49 3.03 -16.71
N THR A 96 -3.63 2.80 -16.06
CA THR A 96 -4.69 3.82 -15.93
C THR A 96 -4.26 4.96 -15.00
N ALA A 97 -3.62 4.65 -13.87
CA ALA A 97 -3.06 5.62 -12.94
C ALA A 97 -1.91 6.42 -13.58
N PHE A 98 -1.06 5.76 -14.37
CA PHE A 98 -0.01 6.45 -15.12
C PHE A 98 -0.59 7.44 -16.12
N ALA A 99 -1.56 7.02 -16.94
CA ALA A 99 -2.22 7.89 -17.91
C ALA A 99 -2.89 9.10 -17.21
N TYR A 100 -3.54 8.86 -16.08
CA TYR A 100 -4.18 9.91 -15.29
C TYR A 100 -3.16 10.88 -14.68
N ALA A 101 -2.12 10.39 -14.04
CA ALA A 101 -1.04 11.19 -13.44
C ALA A 101 -0.29 11.98 -14.51
N TRP A 102 -0.04 11.37 -15.67
CA TRP A 102 0.59 12.03 -16.82
C TRP A 102 -0.28 13.16 -17.37
N ALA A 103 -1.58 12.94 -17.54
CA ALA A 103 -2.53 13.98 -17.93
C ALA A 103 -2.56 15.15 -16.92
N LEU A 104 -2.59 14.86 -15.62
CA LEU A 104 -2.55 15.89 -14.58
C LEU A 104 -1.23 16.69 -14.57
N SER A 105 -0.10 16.04 -14.82
CA SER A 105 1.22 16.69 -14.74
C SER A 105 1.55 17.50 -16.01
N ARG A 106 1.19 17.00 -17.20
CA ARG A 106 1.71 17.50 -18.49
C ARG A 106 0.67 18.19 -19.37
N SER A 107 -0.62 18.00 -19.17
CA SER A 107 -1.64 18.68 -19.98
C SER A 107 -1.89 20.12 -19.48
N CYS A 108 -2.38 20.99 -20.36
CA CYS A 108 -2.88 22.31 -20.01
C CYS A 108 -4.41 22.31 -19.82
N MET A 109 -4.98 21.17 -19.39
CA MET A 109 -6.42 20.99 -19.26
C MET A 109 -7.06 21.97 -18.25
N MET A 110 -8.23 22.47 -18.56
CA MET A 110 -9.03 23.25 -17.63
C MET A 110 -9.57 22.33 -16.51
N GLY A 111 -9.71 22.86 -15.29
CA GLY A 111 -10.28 22.10 -14.17
C GLY A 111 -9.36 21.09 -13.52
N LYS A 112 -8.04 21.17 -13.66
CA LYS A 112 -7.07 20.28 -12.99
C LYS A 112 -7.31 20.11 -11.49
N GLY A 113 -7.76 21.16 -10.80
CA GLY A 113 -8.11 21.11 -9.38
C GLY A 113 -9.24 20.14 -9.08
N PHE A 114 -10.28 20.14 -9.91
CA PHE A 114 -11.40 19.19 -9.79
C PHE A 114 -10.93 17.74 -9.97
N PHE A 115 -10.15 17.46 -11.03
CA PHE A 115 -9.62 16.10 -11.25
C PHE A 115 -8.68 15.62 -10.15
N LYS A 116 -7.85 16.52 -9.58
CA LYS A 116 -7.05 16.19 -8.40
C LYS A 116 -7.94 15.85 -7.20
N ALA A 117 -8.95 16.67 -6.92
CA ALA A 117 -9.88 16.41 -5.84
C ALA A 117 -10.65 15.10 -6.03
N ALA A 118 -11.10 14.82 -7.25
CA ALA A 118 -11.82 13.59 -7.58
C ALA A 118 -10.99 12.32 -7.30
N VAL A 119 -9.66 12.37 -7.45
CA VAL A 119 -8.79 11.25 -7.06
C VAL A 119 -8.59 11.19 -5.54
N TYR A 120 -8.50 12.33 -4.86
CA TYR A 120 -8.21 12.33 -3.42
C TYR A 120 -9.40 11.98 -2.54
N VAL A 121 -10.63 12.34 -2.95
CA VAL A 121 -11.84 12.03 -2.19
C VAL A 121 -11.97 10.52 -1.90
N PRO A 122 -11.77 9.60 -2.86
CA PRO A 122 -11.83 8.17 -2.56
C PRO A 122 -10.77 7.66 -1.58
N LEU A 123 -9.67 8.38 -1.34
CA LEU A 123 -8.69 8.00 -0.31
C LEU A 123 -9.26 8.05 1.10
N LEU A 124 -10.21 8.95 1.33
CA LEU A 124 -10.85 9.11 2.64
C LEU A 124 -11.84 7.98 2.96
N ILE A 125 -12.24 7.22 1.93
CA ILE A 125 -13.22 6.13 2.06
C ILE A 125 -12.47 4.82 2.30
N PRO A 126 -12.72 4.09 3.40
CA PRO A 126 -12.17 2.76 3.64
C PRO A 126 -12.45 1.78 2.50
N GLY A 127 -11.49 0.87 2.22
CA GLY A 127 -11.62 -0.11 1.13
C GLY A 127 -12.88 -0.97 1.22
N ILE A 128 -13.22 -1.42 2.42
CA ILE A 128 -14.40 -2.23 2.69
C ILE A 128 -15.72 -1.55 2.26
N LEU A 129 -15.83 -0.23 2.43
CA LEU A 129 -17.03 0.51 2.02
C LEU A 129 -17.20 0.53 0.51
N LYS A 130 -16.11 0.51 -0.26
CA LYS A 130 -16.15 0.41 -1.72
C LYS A 130 -16.69 -0.95 -2.17
N ALA A 131 -16.30 -2.04 -1.48
CA ALA A 131 -16.86 -3.36 -1.72
C ALA A 131 -18.35 -3.42 -1.40
N ILE A 132 -18.77 -2.83 -0.28
CA ILE A 132 -20.19 -2.75 0.10
C ILE A 132 -20.98 -1.93 -0.93
N ALA A 133 -20.44 -0.80 -1.39
CA ALA A 133 -21.08 0.04 -2.41
C ALA A 133 -21.27 -0.73 -3.74
N LEU A 134 -20.28 -1.54 -4.14
CA LEU A 134 -20.42 -2.40 -5.31
C LEU A 134 -21.51 -3.45 -5.14
N ILE A 135 -21.68 -4.02 -3.95
CA ILE A 135 -22.76 -4.95 -3.66
C ILE A 135 -24.13 -4.25 -3.73
N TYR A 136 -24.27 -3.03 -3.21
CA TYR A 136 -25.52 -2.28 -3.34
C TYR A 136 -25.85 -1.91 -4.78
N LEU A 137 -24.84 -1.71 -5.64
CA LEU A 137 -25.05 -1.41 -7.05
C LEU A 137 -25.30 -2.66 -7.88
N PHE A 138 -24.46 -3.68 -7.74
CA PHE A 138 -24.39 -4.82 -8.67
C PHE A 138 -24.64 -6.19 -8.00
N GLY A 139 -24.90 -6.23 -6.70
CA GLY A 139 -25.23 -7.48 -5.99
C GLY A 139 -26.58 -8.06 -6.45
N ASN A 140 -26.95 -9.21 -5.90
CA ASN A 140 -28.16 -9.95 -6.30
C ASN A 140 -29.45 -9.12 -6.19
N GLN A 141 -29.51 -8.17 -5.27
CA GLN A 141 -30.61 -7.21 -5.09
C GLN A 141 -30.17 -5.76 -5.38
N GLY A 142 -29.05 -5.61 -6.11
CA GLY A 142 -28.48 -4.30 -6.40
C GLY A 142 -29.27 -3.52 -7.45
N LEU A 143 -29.16 -2.19 -7.37
CA LEU A 143 -29.87 -1.26 -8.25
C LEU A 143 -29.57 -1.49 -9.74
N LEU A 144 -28.36 -1.91 -10.07
CA LEU A 144 -27.85 -2.13 -11.43
C LEU A 144 -27.62 -3.61 -11.74
N ASN A 145 -28.24 -4.52 -10.99
CA ASN A 145 -28.06 -5.97 -11.21
C ASN A 145 -28.40 -6.41 -12.64
N SER A 146 -29.40 -5.77 -13.27
CA SER A 146 -29.78 -6.05 -14.67
C SER A 146 -28.64 -5.82 -15.68
N TRP A 147 -27.65 -4.97 -15.36
CA TRP A 147 -26.49 -4.70 -16.20
C TRP A 147 -25.46 -5.82 -16.16
N MET A 148 -25.54 -6.70 -15.16
CA MET A 148 -24.63 -7.85 -15.02
C MET A 148 -24.95 -8.99 -16.00
N LEU A 149 -26.03 -8.90 -16.80
CA LEU A 149 -26.43 -9.87 -17.83
C LEU A 149 -26.38 -11.33 -17.34
N GLY A 150 -26.78 -11.57 -16.09
CA GLY A 150 -26.74 -12.89 -15.45
C GLY A 150 -25.39 -13.26 -14.81
N GLY A 151 -24.38 -12.39 -14.88
CA GLY A 151 -23.14 -12.53 -14.13
C GLY A 151 -23.31 -12.17 -12.66
N SER A 152 -22.28 -12.45 -11.86
CA SER A 152 -22.24 -12.12 -10.43
C SER A 152 -21.05 -11.21 -10.12
N ILE A 153 -21.31 -10.16 -9.34
CA ILE A 153 -20.23 -9.30 -8.81
C ILE A 153 -19.43 -10.00 -7.71
N TYR A 154 -19.96 -11.06 -7.13
CA TYR A 154 -19.25 -11.81 -6.09
C TYR A 154 -18.12 -12.67 -6.69
N GLY A 155 -17.06 -12.88 -5.89
CA GLY A 155 -15.89 -13.67 -6.30
C GLY A 155 -14.74 -12.81 -6.82
N SER A 156 -13.90 -13.39 -7.67
CA SER A 156 -12.66 -12.75 -8.15
C SER A 156 -12.88 -11.43 -8.86
N VAL A 157 -13.93 -11.31 -9.66
CA VAL A 157 -14.24 -10.08 -10.42
C VAL A 157 -14.54 -8.93 -9.48
N GLY A 158 -15.43 -9.13 -8.52
CA GLY A 158 -15.78 -8.07 -7.55
C GLY A 158 -14.60 -7.67 -6.67
N VAL A 159 -13.78 -8.66 -6.25
CA VAL A 159 -12.58 -8.35 -5.48
C VAL A 159 -11.61 -7.49 -6.29
N VAL A 160 -11.37 -7.83 -7.56
CA VAL A 160 -10.49 -7.05 -8.44
C VAL A 160 -11.06 -5.64 -8.66
N VAL A 161 -12.35 -5.50 -8.99
CA VAL A 161 -12.97 -4.18 -9.24
C VAL A 161 -12.91 -3.30 -7.99
N ALA A 162 -13.26 -3.84 -6.80
CA ALA A 162 -13.18 -3.11 -5.55
C ALA A 162 -11.73 -2.71 -5.20
N SER A 163 -10.77 -3.60 -5.44
CA SER A 163 -9.35 -3.35 -5.23
C SER A 163 -8.82 -2.27 -6.19
N VAL A 164 -9.24 -2.26 -7.44
CA VAL A 164 -8.92 -1.19 -8.40
C VAL A 164 -9.42 0.16 -7.87
N MET A 165 -10.69 0.24 -7.45
CA MET A 165 -11.25 1.48 -6.90
C MET A 165 -10.51 1.95 -5.64
N TRP A 166 -9.98 1.03 -4.85
CA TRP A 166 -9.26 1.35 -3.62
C TRP A 166 -7.83 1.79 -3.88
N THR A 167 -7.09 1.07 -4.74
CA THR A 167 -5.66 1.29 -4.94
C THR A 167 -5.33 2.33 -6.02
N PHE A 168 -6.26 2.61 -6.94
CA PHE A 168 -6.07 3.59 -8.01
C PHE A 168 -5.60 4.97 -7.50
N PRO A 169 -6.24 5.59 -6.49
CA PRO A 169 -5.78 6.88 -5.98
C PRO A 169 -4.36 6.85 -5.41
N HIS A 170 -3.98 5.76 -4.73
CA HIS A 170 -2.64 5.58 -4.19
C HIS A 170 -1.59 5.51 -5.31
N ALA A 171 -1.87 4.72 -6.34
CA ALA A 171 -0.99 4.62 -7.51
C ALA A 171 -0.84 5.96 -8.23
N VAL A 172 -1.95 6.70 -8.43
CA VAL A 172 -1.92 8.04 -9.04
C VAL A 172 -1.03 8.98 -8.24
N LEU A 173 -1.12 8.98 -6.90
CA LEU A 173 -0.30 9.85 -6.04
C LEU A 173 1.19 9.54 -6.20
N ILE A 174 1.58 8.27 -6.09
CA ILE A 174 2.99 7.87 -6.18
C ILE A 174 3.57 8.26 -7.55
N ILE A 175 2.86 7.92 -8.63
CA ILE A 175 3.29 8.21 -9.99
C ILE A 175 3.30 9.73 -10.25
N LEU A 176 2.30 10.47 -9.77
CA LEU A 176 2.22 11.92 -9.93
C LEU A 176 3.39 12.62 -9.25
N ILE A 177 3.75 12.24 -8.02
CA ILE A 177 4.92 12.78 -7.31
C ILE A 177 6.19 12.51 -8.12
N SER A 178 6.37 11.31 -8.64
CA SER A 178 7.52 10.96 -9.47
C SER A 178 7.61 11.81 -10.75
N LEU A 179 6.46 12.02 -11.43
CA LEU A 179 6.40 12.88 -12.63
C LEU A 179 6.65 14.36 -12.31
N LEU A 180 6.22 14.86 -11.16
CA LEU A 180 6.43 16.25 -10.75
C LEU A 180 7.88 16.53 -10.35
N ASN A 181 8.60 15.54 -9.82
CA ASN A 181 10.01 15.64 -9.45
C ASN A 181 10.96 15.54 -10.67
N SER A 182 10.44 15.24 -11.86
CA SER A 182 11.26 15.17 -13.06
C SER A 182 11.75 16.58 -13.49
N ASP A 183 13.02 16.69 -13.87
CA ASP A 183 13.63 17.97 -14.26
C ASP A 183 12.98 18.53 -15.53
N ARG A 184 12.43 19.73 -15.43
CA ARG A 184 11.81 20.45 -16.55
C ARG A 184 12.82 20.81 -17.65
N ARG A 185 14.10 20.97 -17.31
CA ARG A 185 15.17 21.32 -18.27
C ARG A 185 15.35 20.25 -19.33
N LEU A 186 15.14 18.97 -18.97
CA LEU A 186 15.22 17.87 -19.94
C LEU A 186 14.15 17.97 -21.02
N TYR A 187 12.95 18.45 -20.66
CA TYR A 187 11.86 18.66 -21.63
C TYR A 187 12.16 19.87 -22.54
N GLN A 188 12.71 20.94 -21.99
CA GLN A 188 13.15 22.11 -22.78
C GLN A 188 14.27 21.74 -23.75
N ALA A 189 15.24 20.95 -23.33
CA ALA A 189 16.28 20.40 -24.18
C ALA A 189 15.72 19.55 -25.33
N ALA A 190 14.78 18.68 -25.03
CA ALA A 190 14.09 17.83 -26.01
C ALA A 190 13.32 18.69 -27.04
N GLU A 191 12.71 19.79 -26.61
CA GLU A 191 12.00 20.75 -27.47
C GLU A 191 12.94 21.48 -28.39
N ILE A 192 14.07 21.98 -27.88
CA ILE A 192 15.14 22.64 -28.70
C ILE A 192 15.70 21.70 -29.77
N LEU A 193 15.85 20.41 -29.41
CA LEU A 193 16.29 19.34 -30.32
C LEU A 193 15.19 18.86 -31.26
N GLN A 194 14.01 19.51 -31.27
CA GLN A 194 12.82 19.10 -32.05
C GLN A 194 12.42 17.64 -31.90
N ALA A 195 12.64 17.08 -30.72
CA ALA A 195 12.26 15.71 -30.43
C ALA A 195 10.74 15.57 -30.44
N GLY A 196 10.21 14.69 -31.28
CA GLY A 196 8.77 14.40 -31.33
C GLY A 196 8.25 13.85 -29.99
N ARG A 197 6.93 13.96 -29.74
CA ARG A 197 6.28 13.57 -28.47
C ARG A 197 6.61 12.15 -28.01
N TRP A 198 6.67 11.19 -28.95
CA TRP A 198 7.02 9.80 -28.67
C TRP A 198 8.46 9.62 -28.23
N ARG A 199 9.40 10.30 -28.90
CA ARG A 199 10.83 10.31 -28.53
C ARG A 199 11.05 10.96 -27.17
N SER A 200 10.40 12.08 -26.89
CA SER A 200 10.43 12.74 -25.58
C SER A 200 9.84 11.85 -24.48
N PHE A 201 8.78 11.10 -24.76
CA PHE A 201 8.22 10.15 -23.79
C PHE A 201 9.24 9.07 -23.41
N TRP A 202 9.84 8.39 -24.37
CA TRP A 202 10.74 7.26 -24.08
C TRP A 202 12.11 7.68 -23.51
N HIS A 203 12.63 8.86 -23.87
CA HIS A 203 13.97 9.28 -23.46
C HIS A 203 13.98 10.28 -22.29
N VAL A 204 12.86 10.91 -21.99
CA VAL A 204 12.77 11.89 -20.90
C VAL A 204 11.74 11.44 -19.85
N THR A 205 10.47 11.22 -20.27
CA THR A 205 9.38 10.96 -19.31
C THR A 205 9.55 9.61 -18.65
N TRP A 206 9.68 8.52 -19.43
CA TRP A 206 9.76 7.17 -18.92
C TRP A 206 10.97 6.93 -18.00
N PRO A 207 12.21 7.30 -18.37
CA PRO A 207 13.36 7.17 -17.48
C PRO A 207 13.21 7.94 -16.17
N ALA A 208 12.60 9.13 -16.22
CA ALA A 208 12.41 9.97 -15.05
C ALA A 208 11.38 9.43 -14.05
N CYS A 209 10.37 8.68 -14.51
CA CYS A 209 9.29 8.18 -13.65
C CYS A 209 9.26 6.65 -13.44
N ARG A 210 10.13 5.90 -14.12
CA ARG A 210 10.12 4.43 -14.07
C ARG A 210 10.17 3.87 -12.64
N TYR A 211 10.99 4.44 -11.78
CA TYR A 211 11.10 4.02 -10.39
C TYR A 211 9.80 4.27 -9.62
N GLY A 212 9.17 5.43 -9.84
CA GLY A 212 7.87 5.72 -9.25
C GLY A 212 6.76 4.78 -9.73
N VAL A 213 6.80 4.36 -11.00
CA VAL A 213 5.86 3.37 -11.55
C VAL A 213 6.09 2.00 -10.92
N ILE A 214 7.36 1.58 -10.75
CA ILE A 214 7.71 0.32 -10.09
C ILE A 214 7.26 0.35 -8.62
N THR A 215 7.59 1.41 -7.88
CA THR A 215 7.14 1.60 -6.48
C THR A 215 5.60 1.56 -6.38
N ALA A 216 4.89 2.22 -7.29
CA ALA A 216 3.42 2.17 -7.31
C ALA A 216 2.90 0.74 -7.56
N ALA A 217 3.51 0.00 -8.49
CA ALA A 217 3.12 -1.37 -8.78
C ALA A 217 3.36 -2.31 -7.58
N LEU A 218 4.53 -2.22 -6.96
CA LEU A 218 4.89 -2.99 -5.78
C LEU A 218 3.97 -2.68 -4.60
N SER A 219 3.70 -1.39 -4.35
CA SER A 219 2.79 -0.94 -3.28
C SER A 219 1.37 -1.45 -3.52
N VAL A 220 0.82 -1.30 -4.74
CA VAL A 220 -0.52 -1.81 -5.10
C VAL A 220 -0.58 -3.32 -4.92
N PHE A 221 0.45 -4.06 -5.36
CA PHE A 221 0.49 -5.51 -5.20
C PHE A 221 0.38 -5.92 -3.74
N VAL A 222 1.21 -5.35 -2.85
CA VAL A 222 1.18 -5.67 -1.42
C VAL A 222 -0.15 -5.28 -0.79
N MET A 223 -0.66 -4.08 -1.08
CA MET A 223 -1.94 -3.62 -0.55
C MET A 223 -3.07 -4.60 -0.87
N VAL A 224 -3.16 -5.06 -2.11
CA VAL A 224 -4.21 -5.99 -2.55
C VAL A 224 -3.97 -7.40 -2.03
N PHE A 225 -2.72 -7.87 -2.04
CA PHE A 225 -2.37 -9.21 -1.57
C PHE A 225 -2.68 -9.42 -0.08
N THR A 226 -2.52 -8.39 0.72
CA THR A 226 -2.75 -8.43 2.18
C THR A 226 -4.14 -7.95 2.59
N ASP A 227 -4.98 -7.51 1.64
CA ASP A 227 -6.31 -7.00 1.98
C ASP A 227 -7.27 -8.12 2.40
N PHE A 228 -7.81 -7.95 3.60
CA PHE A 228 -8.85 -8.82 4.14
C PHE A 228 -10.26 -8.26 3.91
N GLY A 229 -10.42 -6.93 4.03
CA GLY A 229 -11.73 -6.31 4.12
C GLY A 229 -12.57 -6.46 2.86
N ILE A 230 -12.00 -6.13 1.71
CA ILE A 230 -12.66 -6.29 0.40
C ILE A 230 -12.95 -7.78 0.13
N ALA A 231 -11.92 -8.61 0.34
CA ALA A 231 -12.02 -10.05 0.09
C ALA A 231 -13.13 -10.72 0.91
N LYS A 232 -13.28 -10.34 2.19
CA LYS A 232 -14.30 -10.89 3.09
C LYS A 232 -15.72 -10.50 2.69
N VAL A 233 -15.92 -9.27 2.20
CA VAL A 233 -17.23 -8.70 1.91
C VAL A 233 -17.75 -9.16 0.54
N ILE A 234 -16.93 -9.08 -0.52
CA ILE A 234 -17.37 -9.32 -1.90
C ILE A 234 -16.81 -10.61 -2.50
N GLY A 235 -15.81 -11.24 -1.84
CA GLY A 235 -15.18 -12.45 -2.34
C GLY A 235 -16.08 -13.69 -2.37
N GLY A 236 -17.12 -13.76 -1.53
CA GLY A 236 -18.00 -14.92 -1.47
C GLY A 236 -17.21 -16.21 -1.15
N ASN A 237 -17.27 -17.19 -2.03
CA ASN A 237 -16.55 -18.47 -1.91
C ASN A 237 -15.13 -18.42 -2.51
N TYR A 238 -14.67 -17.27 -3.00
CA TYR A 238 -13.35 -17.11 -3.55
C TYR A 238 -12.31 -16.87 -2.46
N ASN A 239 -11.62 -17.96 -2.09
CA ASN A 239 -10.70 -17.94 -0.96
C ASN A 239 -9.40 -17.22 -1.33
N LEU A 240 -8.95 -16.34 -0.42
CA LEU A 240 -7.67 -15.64 -0.45
C LEU A 240 -6.91 -15.94 0.85
N LEU A 241 -5.58 -15.82 0.84
CA LEU A 241 -4.76 -16.07 2.03
C LEU A 241 -5.21 -15.25 3.24
N ALA A 242 -5.54 -13.97 3.04
CA ALA A 242 -6.05 -13.12 4.11
C ALA A 242 -7.39 -13.61 4.68
N THR A 243 -8.27 -14.18 3.86
CA THR A 243 -9.55 -14.77 4.34
C THR A 243 -9.37 -16.10 5.02
N ASP A 244 -8.32 -16.86 4.68
CA ASP A 244 -8.02 -18.13 5.34
C ASP A 244 -7.60 -17.91 6.80
N ILE A 245 -6.85 -16.83 7.11
CA ILE A 245 -6.54 -16.46 8.51
C ILE A 245 -7.83 -16.31 9.33
N TYR A 246 -8.82 -15.62 8.78
CA TYR A 246 -10.09 -15.42 9.47
C TYR A 246 -10.83 -16.74 9.70
N LYS A 247 -10.82 -17.65 8.73
CA LYS A 247 -11.46 -18.95 8.85
C LYS A 247 -10.81 -19.81 9.94
N GLU A 248 -9.48 -19.85 9.97
CA GLU A 248 -8.73 -20.61 10.96
C GLU A 248 -8.89 -20.03 12.37
N VAL A 249 -8.67 -18.71 12.53
CA VAL A 249 -8.67 -18.08 13.85
C VAL A 249 -10.09 -17.91 14.40
N VAL A 250 -11.02 -17.35 13.62
CA VAL A 250 -12.36 -17.00 14.10
C VAL A 250 -13.33 -18.16 13.88
N GLY A 251 -13.20 -18.89 12.77
CA GLY A 251 -14.09 -20.01 12.44
C GLY A 251 -13.74 -21.28 13.20
N LEU A 252 -12.47 -21.65 13.24
CA LEU A 252 -12.01 -22.93 13.80
C LEU A 252 -11.27 -22.78 15.14
N GLN A 253 -11.02 -21.55 15.60
CA GLN A 253 -10.23 -21.22 16.81
C GLN A 253 -8.81 -21.85 16.79
N ASN A 254 -8.27 -22.05 15.61
CA ASN A 254 -6.95 -22.62 15.37
C ASN A 254 -5.92 -21.49 15.22
N PHE A 255 -5.41 -21.02 16.36
CA PHE A 255 -4.48 -19.88 16.41
C PHE A 255 -3.10 -20.22 15.82
N GLU A 256 -2.67 -21.48 15.94
CA GLU A 256 -1.39 -21.94 15.42
C GLU A 256 -1.40 -21.88 13.89
N MET A 257 -2.44 -22.39 13.26
CA MET A 257 -2.60 -22.34 11.80
C MET A 257 -2.81 -20.89 11.32
N GLY A 258 -3.60 -20.11 12.04
CA GLY A 258 -3.74 -18.67 11.76
C GLY A 258 -2.40 -17.93 11.81
N ALA A 259 -1.53 -18.28 12.75
CA ALA A 259 -0.19 -17.72 12.85
C ALA A 259 0.69 -18.12 11.64
N VAL A 260 0.65 -19.39 11.23
CA VAL A 260 1.35 -19.87 10.02
C VAL A 260 0.94 -19.08 8.79
N ILE A 261 -0.37 -18.95 8.54
CA ILE A 261 -0.89 -18.25 7.37
C ILE A 261 -0.52 -16.77 7.43
N SER A 262 -0.52 -16.15 8.61
CA SER A 262 -0.11 -14.76 8.80
C SER A 262 1.36 -14.54 8.47
N VAL A 263 2.25 -15.45 8.87
CA VAL A 263 3.68 -15.39 8.49
C VAL A 263 3.84 -15.54 6.98
N VAL A 264 3.13 -16.50 6.36
CA VAL A 264 3.16 -16.67 4.90
C VAL A 264 2.65 -15.44 4.18
N LEU A 265 1.60 -14.79 4.70
CA LEU A 265 1.05 -13.56 4.12
C LEU A 265 2.04 -12.38 4.17
N LEU A 266 2.93 -12.35 5.16
CA LEU A 266 3.95 -11.30 5.29
C LEU A 266 5.12 -11.49 4.32
N LEU A 267 5.41 -12.72 3.86
CA LEU A 267 6.56 -12.97 2.98
C LEU A 267 6.57 -12.12 1.70
N PRO A 268 5.48 -12.01 0.93
CA PRO A 268 5.46 -11.13 -0.24
C PRO A 268 5.71 -9.65 0.09
N ALA A 269 5.21 -9.18 1.24
CA ALA A 269 5.46 -7.80 1.67
C ALA A 269 6.95 -7.56 1.95
N VAL A 270 7.62 -8.51 2.62
CA VAL A 270 9.06 -8.46 2.87
C VAL A 270 9.86 -8.51 1.57
N VAL A 271 9.49 -9.40 0.65
CA VAL A 271 10.13 -9.52 -0.67
C VAL A 271 9.97 -8.21 -1.47
N VAL A 272 8.75 -7.66 -1.50
CA VAL A 272 8.47 -6.39 -2.19
C VAL A 272 9.26 -5.24 -1.58
N PHE A 273 9.31 -5.15 -0.26
CA PHE A 273 10.13 -4.13 0.42
C PHE A 273 11.62 -4.26 0.09
N ALA A 274 12.16 -5.49 0.05
CA ALA A 274 13.53 -5.73 -0.33
C ALA A 274 13.80 -5.33 -1.79
N LEU A 275 12.89 -5.66 -2.71
CA LEU A 275 12.96 -5.26 -4.12
C LEU A 275 12.89 -3.74 -4.29
N GLU A 276 11.98 -3.08 -3.57
CA GLU A 276 11.85 -1.61 -3.59
C GLU A 276 13.15 -0.95 -3.13
N ARG A 277 13.75 -1.46 -2.05
CA ARG A 277 15.02 -0.96 -1.55
C ARG A 277 16.16 -1.14 -2.55
N TYR A 278 16.20 -2.29 -3.23
CA TYR A 278 17.19 -2.57 -4.27
C TYR A 278 17.02 -1.70 -5.52
N VAL A 279 15.78 -1.40 -5.90
CA VAL A 279 15.45 -0.57 -7.06
C VAL A 279 15.66 0.93 -6.79
N ALA A 280 15.46 1.37 -5.53
CA ALA A 280 15.59 2.77 -5.12
C ALA A 280 17.03 3.19 -4.74
N GLY A 281 17.93 2.22 -4.43
CA GLY A 281 19.35 2.46 -4.13
C GLY A 281 20.20 2.42 -5.36
#